data_06d9fac9f9f731a53a1058f053443731
#
_entry.id   06d9fac9f9f731a53a1058f053443731
#
_cell.length_a   1.000
_cell.length_b   1.000
_cell.length_c   1.000
_cell.angle_alpha   90.00
_cell.angle_beta   90.00
_cell.angle_gamma   90.00
#
_symmetry.space_group_name_H-M   'P 1'
#
loop_
_entity.id
_entity.type
_entity.pdbx_description
1 polymer ?
#
loop_
_entity_poly.entity_id
_entity_poly.type
_entity_poly.pdbx_seq_one_letter_code
_entity_poly.pdbx_strand_id
1 'polypeptide(L)'
;MLDQANRTFICSVVFIDLVGYSKKPVAEQIRLKTSLTNNLSEAIKDIPVNDRIILDTGDGAALSFLGDPEDALFTTLSLREAMV
;
A
#
# COMPACT_ATOMS: atom_id res chain seq x y z
N MET A 1 10.03 -26.16 16.58
CA MET A 1 11.15 -25.88 15.77
C MET A 1 10.97 -26.13 14.33
N LEU A 2 10.82 -27.36 13.97
CA LEU A 2 10.56 -27.74 12.60
C LEU A 2 9.29 -27.14 12.07
N ASP A 3 8.32 -26.92 12.96
CA ASP A 3 7.04 -26.33 12.58
C ASP A 3 7.19 -24.95 11.97
N GLN A 4 8.16 -24.18 12.43
CA GLN A 4 8.37 -22.85 11.91
C GLN A 4 8.88 -22.87 10.47
N ALA A 5 9.70 -23.85 10.13
CA ALA A 5 10.22 -23.99 8.79
C ALA A 5 9.13 -24.36 7.78
N ASN A 6 8.03 -24.95 8.27
CA ASN A 6 6.93 -25.41 7.44
C ASN A 6 5.71 -24.49 7.49
N ARG A 7 5.81 -23.36 8.18
CA ARG A 7 4.68 -22.44 8.27
C ARG A 7 4.42 -21.79 6.94
N THR A 8 3.15 -21.72 6.60
CA THR A 8 2.69 -20.99 5.43
C THR A 8 1.97 -19.74 5.90
N PHE A 9 2.39 -18.59 5.35
CA PHE A 9 1.73 -17.34 5.64
C PHE A 9 0.95 -16.90 4.41
N ILE A 10 -0.30 -16.53 4.62
CA ILE A 10 -1.16 -16.00 3.57
C ILE A 10 -1.26 -14.50 3.82
N CYS A 11 -0.92 -13.71 2.81
CA CYS A 11 -1.06 -12.27 2.90
C CYS A 11 -1.77 -11.74 1.66
N SER A 12 -2.43 -10.61 1.81
CA SER A 12 -3.06 -9.89 0.71
C SER A 12 -2.10 -8.82 0.24
N VAL A 13 -1.88 -8.71 -1.07
CA VAL A 13 -0.96 -7.73 -1.65
C VAL A 13 -1.73 -6.80 -2.57
N VAL A 14 -1.50 -5.49 -2.40
CA VAL A 14 -2.11 -4.45 -3.22
C VAL A 14 -0.98 -3.65 -3.87
N PHE A 15 -1.03 -3.51 -5.20
CA PHE A 15 -0.10 -2.68 -5.96
C PHE A 15 -0.81 -1.42 -6.42
N ILE A 16 -0.16 -0.29 -6.25
CA ILE A 16 -0.66 1.02 -6.67
C ILE A 16 0.36 1.66 -7.58
N ASP A 17 -0.04 1.98 -8.80
CA ASP A 17 0.81 2.68 -9.76
C ASP A 17 0.21 4.04 -10.10
N LEU A 18 1.06 5.07 -10.11
CA LEU A 18 0.67 6.40 -10.54
C LEU A 18 0.86 6.50 -12.05
N VAL A 19 -0.22 6.56 -12.79
CA VAL A 19 -0.21 6.55 -14.26
C VAL A 19 0.62 7.71 -14.80
N GLY A 20 1.60 7.38 -15.66
CA GLY A 20 2.45 8.38 -16.30
C GLY A 20 3.40 9.10 -15.36
N TYR A 21 3.63 8.59 -14.16
CA TYR A 21 4.43 9.24 -13.14
C TYR A 21 5.82 9.64 -13.64
N SER A 22 6.54 8.72 -14.27
CA SER A 22 7.92 8.96 -14.71
C SER A 22 8.02 10.01 -15.82
N LYS A 23 6.92 10.32 -16.48
CA LYS A 23 6.88 11.30 -17.56
C LYS A 23 6.48 12.70 -17.09
N LYS A 24 6.14 12.83 -15.81
CA LYS A 24 5.72 14.13 -15.26
C LYS A 24 6.90 14.95 -14.78
N PRO A 25 6.76 16.29 -14.75
CA PRO A 25 7.78 17.14 -14.15
C PRO A 25 8.05 16.76 -12.69
N VAL A 26 9.27 16.99 -12.22
CA VAL A 26 9.70 16.62 -10.87
C VAL A 26 8.77 17.21 -9.80
N ALA A 27 8.38 18.47 -9.94
CA ALA A 27 7.50 19.12 -8.97
C ALA A 27 6.16 18.38 -8.86
N GLU A 28 5.63 17.91 -9.98
CA GLU A 28 4.38 17.17 -10.01
C GLU A 28 4.55 15.77 -9.45
N GLN A 29 5.70 15.13 -9.72
CA GLN A 29 6.02 13.84 -9.13
C GLN A 29 6.03 13.91 -7.59
N ILE A 30 6.66 14.95 -7.04
CA ILE A 30 6.72 15.15 -5.60
C ILE A 30 5.31 15.34 -5.04
N ARG A 31 4.49 16.14 -5.69
CA ARG A 31 3.11 16.38 -5.27
C ARG A 31 2.30 15.10 -5.26
N LEU A 32 2.42 14.28 -6.30
CA LEU A 32 1.70 13.01 -6.41
C LEU A 32 2.15 12.02 -5.34
N LYS A 33 3.45 11.91 -5.10
CA LYS A 33 3.97 11.02 -4.05
C LYS A 33 3.56 11.46 -2.66
N THR A 34 3.56 12.75 -2.40
CA THR A 34 3.10 13.30 -1.12
C THR A 34 1.62 12.98 -0.92
N SER A 35 0.81 13.19 -1.95
CA SER A 35 -0.61 12.86 -1.90
C SER A 35 -0.83 11.37 -1.66
N LEU A 36 -0.11 10.52 -2.37
CA LEU A 36 -0.20 9.06 -2.18
C LEU A 36 0.16 8.67 -0.74
N THR A 37 1.27 9.19 -0.23
CA THR A 37 1.73 8.89 1.13
C THR A 37 0.69 9.31 2.16
N ASN A 38 0.13 10.51 2.02
CA ASN A 38 -0.87 11.02 2.95
C ASN A 38 -2.15 10.17 2.92
N ASN A 39 -2.60 9.81 1.73
CA ASN A 39 -3.81 9.00 1.57
C ASN A 39 -3.59 7.57 2.06
N LEU A 40 -2.40 7.01 1.85
CA LEU A 40 -2.04 5.70 2.39
C LEU A 40 -2.04 5.71 3.90
N SER A 41 -1.40 6.70 4.51
CA SER A 41 -1.33 6.81 5.98
C SER A 41 -2.72 6.88 6.58
N GLU A 42 -3.62 7.62 5.96
CA GLU A 42 -5.00 7.74 6.44
C GLU A 42 -5.76 6.43 6.26
N ALA A 43 -5.58 5.76 5.11
CA ALA A 43 -6.32 4.54 4.79
C ALA A 43 -5.95 3.37 5.69
N ILE A 44 -4.70 3.33 6.19
CA ILE A 44 -4.18 2.20 6.96
C ILE A 44 -4.00 2.50 8.44
N LYS A 45 -4.39 3.68 8.90
CA LYS A 45 -4.10 4.12 10.28
C LYS A 45 -4.65 3.17 11.35
N ASP A 46 -5.77 2.50 11.06
CA ASP A 46 -6.40 1.59 12.01
C ASP A 46 -5.87 0.16 11.91
N ILE A 47 -4.97 -0.11 10.99
CA ILE A 47 -4.37 -1.43 10.83
C ILE A 47 -3.10 -1.49 11.66
N PRO A 48 -2.95 -2.48 12.56
CA PRO A 48 -1.74 -2.60 13.37
C PRO A 48 -0.47 -2.62 12.53
N VAL A 49 0.57 -1.94 12.99
CA VAL A 49 1.85 -1.84 12.27
C VAL A 49 2.43 -3.20 11.94
N ASN A 50 2.26 -4.18 12.83
CA ASN A 50 2.78 -5.53 12.63
C ASN A 50 2.01 -6.33 11.57
N ASP A 51 0.85 -5.85 11.17
CA ASP A 51 -0.01 -6.54 10.21
C ASP A 51 0.05 -5.96 8.81
N ARG A 52 0.98 -5.03 8.57
CA ARG A 52 1.09 -4.35 7.28
C ARG A 52 2.54 -4.07 6.92
N ILE A 53 2.84 -4.15 5.63
CA ILE A 53 4.15 -3.79 5.08
C ILE A 53 3.90 -2.88 3.89
N ILE A 54 4.62 -1.75 3.84
CA ILE A 54 4.51 -0.79 2.75
C ILE A 54 5.87 -0.64 2.10
N LEU A 55 5.90 -0.79 0.78
CA LEU A 55 7.12 -0.64 -0.01
C LEU A 55 6.89 0.41 -1.09
N ASP A 56 7.83 1.35 -1.21
CA ASP A 56 7.84 2.31 -2.30
C ASP A 56 8.39 1.62 -3.55
N THR A 57 7.62 1.64 -4.64
CA THR A 57 8.02 1.00 -5.90
C THR A 57 8.58 2.00 -6.90
N GLY A 58 8.82 3.23 -6.48
CA GLY A 58 9.29 4.30 -7.38
C GLY A 58 8.13 5.08 -7.95
N ASP A 59 7.28 4.47 -8.74
CA ASP A 59 6.12 5.11 -9.38
C ASP A 59 4.80 4.78 -8.68
N GLY A 60 4.86 4.23 -7.48
CA GLY A 60 3.67 3.90 -6.70
C GLY A 60 4.05 3.26 -5.38
N ALA A 61 3.27 2.29 -4.95
CA ALA A 61 3.50 1.57 -3.71
C ALA A 61 2.98 0.14 -3.79
N ALA A 62 3.58 -0.75 -3.01
CA ALA A 62 3.07 -2.09 -2.78
C ALA A 62 2.78 -2.24 -1.29
N LEU A 63 1.60 -2.77 -0.97
CA LEU A 63 1.18 -2.99 0.40
C LEU A 63 0.89 -4.45 0.60
N SER A 64 1.41 -5.02 1.70
CA SER A 64 1.09 -6.38 2.11
C SER A 64 0.35 -6.33 3.44
N PHE A 65 -0.74 -7.08 3.53
CA PHE A 65 -1.55 -7.18 4.73
C PHE A 65 -1.50 -8.61 5.25
N LEU A 66 -1.05 -8.77 6.49
CA LEU A 66 -0.84 -10.08 7.10
C LEU A 66 -2.04 -10.54 7.93
N GLY A 67 -2.96 -9.63 8.21
CA GLY A 67 -4.14 -9.93 9.01
C GLY A 67 -5.35 -10.28 8.15
N ASP A 68 -6.48 -9.64 8.46
CA ASP A 68 -7.74 -9.87 7.77
C ASP A 68 -7.66 -9.46 6.30
N PRO A 69 -8.04 -10.32 5.35
CA PRO A 69 -8.10 -9.95 3.93
C PRO A 69 -8.99 -8.75 3.63
N GLU A 70 -9.96 -8.46 4.48
CA GLU A 70 -10.81 -7.28 4.33
C GLU A 70 -10.02 -5.99 4.46
N ASP A 71 -8.90 -5.98 5.20
CA ASP A 71 -8.05 -4.80 5.33
C ASP A 71 -7.53 -4.34 3.98
N ALA A 72 -7.14 -5.27 3.11
CA ALA A 72 -6.69 -4.96 1.76
C ALA A 72 -7.82 -4.36 0.93
N LEU A 73 -9.02 -4.93 1.04
CA LEU A 73 -10.17 -4.46 0.30
C LEU A 73 -10.55 -3.04 0.72
N PHE A 74 -10.68 -2.79 2.02
CA PHE A 74 -11.06 -1.48 2.52
C PHE A 74 -10.01 -0.42 2.20
N THR A 75 -8.73 -0.77 2.31
CA THR A 75 -7.65 0.14 1.95
C THR A 75 -7.73 0.53 0.48
N THR A 76 -7.95 -0.44 -0.40
CA THR A 76 -8.07 -0.20 -1.84
C THR A 76 -9.25 0.72 -2.15
N LEU A 77 -10.40 0.47 -1.53
CA LEU A 77 -11.58 1.30 -1.74
C LEU A 77 -11.37 2.72 -1.24
N SER A 78 -10.75 2.87 -0.07
CA SER A 78 -10.46 4.19 0.50
C SER A 78 -9.52 5.00 -0.38
N LEU A 79 -8.47 4.36 -0.89
CA LEU A 79 -7.52 5.01 -1.78
C LEU A 79 -8.16 5.39 -3.10
N ARG A 80 -8.99 4.52 -3.66
CA ARG A 80 -9.69 4.79 -4.89
C ARG A 80 -10.56 6.04 -4.78
N GLU A 81 -11.30 6.18 -3.68
CA GLU A 81 -12.14 7.34 -3.45
C GLU A 81 -11.32 8.61 -3.23
N ALA A 82 -10.20 8.51 -2.51
CA ALA A 82 -9.38 9.66 -2.17
C ALA A 82 -8.59 10.21 -3.36
N MET A 83 -8.23 9.36 -4.32
CA MET A 83 -7.31 9.72 -5.40
C MET A 83 -7.96 9.83 -6.78
N VAL A 84 -9.26 9.72 -6.87
CA VAL A 84 -9.99 9.87 -8.13
C VAL A 84 -10.33 11.33 -8.48
#